data_6208fcdd7f5a1dad238d2c5adcfab4a8
#
_entry.id   6208fcdd7f5a1dad238d2c5adcfab4a8
#
_cell.length_a   1.000
_cell.length_b   1.000
_cell.length_c   1.000
_cell.angle_alpha   90.00
_cell.angle_beta   90.00
_cell.angle_gamma   90.00
#
_symmetry.space_group_name_H-M   'P 1'
#
loop_
_entity.id
_entity.type
_entity.pdbx_description
1 polymer ?
#
loop_
_entity_poly.entity_id
_entity_poly.type
_entity_poly.pdbx_seq_one_letter_code
_entity_poly.pdbx_strand_id
1 'polypeptide(L)'
;QFGDEFKEGVVFNKKGLLAMANAGPNTNGSQFFITHVPTEWLNYKHTIFGEVVSQKDQDVVDSIKQNDIMNEVVIVGNTDRLIEDNKEFYTQLKNFLKI
;
A
#
# COMPACT_ATOMS: atom_id res chain seq x y z
N GLN A 1 6.38 13.64 -1.60
CA GLN A 1 5.07 13.47 -0.95
C GLN A 1 3.95 13.81 -1.91
N PHE A 2 2.84 13.16 -1.76
CA PHE A 2 1.66 13.39 -2.59
C PHE A 2 0.38 13.34 -1.75
N GLY A 3 -0.72 13.86 -2.31
CA GLY A 3 -1.98 14.01 -1.60
C GLY A 3 -2.72 12.70 -1.36
N ASP A 4 -3.61 12.72 -0.40
CA ASP A 4 -4.50 11.61 -0.09
C ASP A 4 -5.60 11.47 -1.15
N GLU A 5 -6.05 10.23 -1.37
CA GLU A 5 -7.15 9.91 -2.26
C GLU A 5 -8.14 9.02 -1.51
N PHE A 6 -9.06 9.65 -0.79
CA PHE A 6 -10.09 8.94 -0.05
C PHE A 6 -11.34 8.76 -0.90
N LYS A 7 -11.86 7.54 -0.93
CA LYS A 7 -13.13 7.24 -1.61
C LYS A 7 -14.16 6.86 -0.56
N GLU A 8 -15.34 7.46 -0.65
CA GLU A 8 -16.46 7.14 0.24
C GLU A 8 -16.76 5.64 0.20
N GLY A 9 -16.90 5.03 1.37
CA GLY A 9 -17.17 3.61 1.52
C GLY A 9 -15.95 2.71 1.47
N VAL A 10 -14.78 3.22 1.10
CA VAL A 10 -13.53 2.47 1.14
C VAL A 10 -12.87 2.71 2.49
N VAL A 11 -13.07 1.77 3.40
CA VAL A 11 -12.68 1.92 4.81
C VAL A 11 -11.96 0.66 5.31
N PHE A 12 -11.27 0.79 6.44
CA PHE A 12 -10.50 -0.30 7.07
C PHE A 12 -11.42 -1.26 7.84
N ASN A 13 -12.36 -1.89 7.16
CA ASN A 13 -13.38 -2.77 7.75
C ASN A 13 -12.99 -4.25 7.75
N LYS A 14 -11.82 -4.60 7.26
CA LYS A 14 -11.32 -5.98 7.20
C LYS A 14 -9.80 -6.00 7.18
N LYS A 15 -9.21 -7.19 7.37
CA LYS A 15 -7.77 -7.41 7.18
C LYS A 15 -7.42 -7.49 5.69
N GLY A 16 -6.15 -7.41 5.37
CA GLY A 16 -5.66 -7.59 4.01
C GLY A 16 -5.81 -6.36 3.12
N LEU A 17 -5.96 -5.18 3.69
CA LEU A 17 -6.04 -3.94 2.91
C LEU A 17 -4.65 -3.34 2.75
N LEU A 18 -4.35 -2.93 1.52
CA LEU A 18 -3.10 -2.29 1.14
C LEU A 18 -3.30 -0.78 1.17
N ALA A 19 -2.51 -0.09 1.96
CA ALA A 19 -2.69 1.34 2.16
C ALA A 19 -1.35 2.08 2.30
N MET A 20 -1.39 3.40 2.09
CA MET A 20 -0.20 4.25 2.19
C MET A 20 0.03 4.69 3.63
N ALA A 21 1.26 4.50 4.11
CA ALA A 21 1.70 5.14 5.35
C ALA A 21 1.92 6.64 5.11
N ASN A 22 1.73 7.44 6.14
CA ASN A 22 1.94 8.88 6.06
C ASN A 22 2.29 9.48 7.42
N ALA A 23 2.65 10.74 7.44
CA ALA A 23 2.96 11.50 8.64
C ALA A 23 1.90 12.59 8.93
N GLY A 24 0.68 12.40 8.45
CA GLY A 24 -0.44 13.34 8.55
C GLY A 24 -1.09 13.57 7.18
N PRO A 25 -2.05 14.47 7.07
CA PRO A 25 -2.75 14.73 5.81
C PRO A 25 -1.80 15.07 4.67
N ASN A 26 -2.03 14.47 3.51
CA ASN A 26 -1.33 14.77 2.26
C ASN A 26 0.19 14.60 2.33
N THR A 27 0.67 13.61 3.11
CA THR A 27 2.11 13.34 3.25
C THR A 27 2.49 11.94 2.77
N ASN A 28 1.78 11.40 1.79
CA ASN A 28 2.09 10.10 1.21
C ASN A 28 3.45 10.12 0.51
N GLY A 29 4.19 9.04 0.68
CA GLY A 29 5.46 8.82 0.00
C GLY A 29 5.48 7.45 -0.65
N SER A 30 6.50 6.65 -0.34
CA SER A 30 6.65 5.30 -0.90
C SER A 30 6.43 4.19 0.13
N GLN A 31 6.20 4.53 1.38
CA GLN A 31 5.94 3.55 2.42
C GLN A 31 4.48 3.11 2.40
N PHE A 32 4.25 1.81 2.45
CA PHE A 32 2.92 1.23 2.49
C PHE A 32 2.82 0.20 3.61
N PHE A 33 1.58 -0.21 3.92
CA PHE A 33 1.33 -1.29 4.87
C PHE A 33 0.17 -2.17 4.40
N ILE A 34 0.11 -3.37 4.96
CA ILE A 34 -0.96 -4.33 4.71
C ILE A 34 -1.57 -4.68 6.06
N THR A 35 -2.88 -4.52 6.21
CA THR A 35 -3.53 -4.81 7.50
C THR A 35 -3.65 -6.32 7.73
N HIS A 36 -3.51 -6.73 8.98
CA HIS A 36 -3.76 -8.12 9.40
C HIS A 36 -4.99 -8.24 10.32
N VAL A 37 -5.60 -7.11 10.65
CA VAL A 37 -6.86 -7.00 11.40
C VAL A 37 -7.62 -5.78 10.87
N PRO A 38 -8.94 -5.67 11.11
CA PRO A 38 -9.64 -4.43 10.83
C PRO A 38 -9.07 -3.28 11.67
N THR A 39 -8.87 -2.12 11.05
CA THR A 39 -8.27 -0.95 11.69
C THR A 39 -9.11 0.30 11.44
N GLU A 40 -10.35 0.29 11.91
CA GLU A 40 -11.33 1.33 11.61
C GLU A 40 -10.89 2.74 12.03
N TRP A 41 -10.02 2.86 13.02
CA TRP A 41 -9.47 4.14 13.44
C TRP A 41 -8.58 4.82 12.38
N LEU A 42 -8.23 4.09 11.31
CA LEU A 42 -7.45 4.63 10.20
C LEU A 42 -8.33 5.14 9.04
N ASN A 43 -9.66 4.99 9.14
CA ASN A 43 -10.58 5.40 8.08
C ASN A 43 -10.37 6.87 7.72
N TYR A 44 -10.24 7.15 6.41
CA TYR A 44 -10.07 8.49 5.86
C TYR A 44 -8.83 9.24 6.40
N LYS A 45 -7.85 8.49 6.89
CA LYS A 45 -6.54 9.01 7.30
C LYS A 45 -5.42 8.44 6.46
N HIS A 46 -5.62 7.27 5.88
CA HIS A 46 -4.67 6.59 5.01
C HIS A 46 -5.37 6.16 3.73
N THR A 47 -4.70 6.35 2.60
CA THR A 47 -5.25 5.99 1.29
C THR A 47 -5.16 4.48 1.09
N ILE A 48 -6.30 3.82 0.89
CA ILE A 48 -6.40 2.40 0.56
C ILE A 48 -6.36 2.28 -0.95
N PHE A 49 -5.44 1.47 -1.50
CA PHE A 49 -5.31 1.32 -2.94
C PHE A 49 -5.35 -0.13 -3.42
N GLY A 50 -5.48 -1.08 -2.52
CA GLY A 50 -5.54 -2.49 -2.91
C GLY A 50 -5.96 -3.40 -1.77
N GLU A 51 -6.05 -4.68 -2.08
CA GLU A 51 -6.35 -5.70 -1.10
C GLU A 51 -5.68 -7.03 -1.47
N VAL A 52 -5.47 -7.86 -0.45
CA VAL A 52 -4.95 -9.22 -0.62
C VAL A 52 -6.00 -10.07 -1.34
N VAL A 53 -5.58 -10.84 -2.34
CA VAL A 53 -6.47 -11.54 -3.25
C VAL A 53 -7.02 -12.84 -2.65
N SER A 54 -6.23 -13.55 -1.85
CA SER A 54 -6.59 -14.88 -1.37
C SER A 54 -6.20 -15.09 0.10
N GLN A 55 -6.83 -16.08 0.73
CA GLN A 55 -6.48 -16.46 2.11
C GLN A 55 -5.04 -16.97 2.20
N LYS A 56 -4.53 -17.63 1.17
CA LYS A 56 -3.15 -18.09 1.12
C LYS A 56 -2.17 -16.92 1.20
N ASP A 57 -2.46 -15.85 0.46
CA ASP A 57 -1.65 -14.65 0.49
C ASP A 57 -1.76 -13.93 1.84
N GLN A 58 -2.96 -13.92 2.43
CA GLN A 58 -3.16 -13.35 3.77
C GLN A 58 -2.36 -14.11 4.82
N ASP A 59 -2.28 -15.44 4.71
CA ASP A 59 -1.48 -16.26 5.63
C ASP A 59 0.00 -15.87 5.58
N VAL A 60 0.50 -15.56 4.39
CA VAL A 60 1.87 -15.04 4.23
C VAL A 60 2.04 -13.70 4.92
N VAL A 61 1.09 -12.78 4.72
CA VAL A 61 1.11 -11.47 5.39
C VAL A 61 1.12 -11.64 6.91
N ASP A 62 0.26 -12.50 7.43
CA ASP A 62 0.15 -12.73 8.88
C ASP A 62 1.42 -13.35 9.48
N SER A 63 2.26 -13.97 8.65
CA SER A 63 3.53 -14.59 9.09
C SER A 63 4.71 -13.64 9.10
N ILE A 64 4.56 -12.44 8.53
CA ILE A 64 5.63 -11.44 8.49
C ILE A 64 5.92 -10.93 9.90
N LYS A 65 7.20 -10.83 10.23
CA LYS A 65 7.68 -10.36 11.52
C LYS A 65 8.45 -9.05 11.38
N GLN A 66 8.58 -8.34 12.47
CA GLN A 66 9.38 -7.13 12.52
C GLN A 66 10.81 -7.42 12.03
N ASN A 67 11.35 -6.52 11.21
CA ASN A 67 12.68 -6.59 10.61
C ASN A 67 12.82 -7.62 9.48
N ASP A 68 11.73 -8.26 9.05
CA ASP A 68 11.77 -9.06 7.83
C ASP A 68 12.09 -8.17 6.63
N ILE A 69 12.81 -8.72 5.68
CA ILE A 69 13.32 -7.96 4.53
C ILE A 69 12.49 -8.28 3.29
N MET A 70 12.07 -7.24 2.57
CA MET A 70 11.51 -7.39 1.22
C MET A 70 12.66 -7.50 0.22
N ASN A 71 12.92 -8.71 -0.26
CA ASN A 71 14.00 -8.95 -1.21
C ASN A 71 13.65 -8.44 -2.61
N GLU A 72 12.38 -8.49 -2.98
CA GLU A 72 11.92 -8.12 -4.30
C GLU A 72 10.45 -7.71 -4.25
N VAL A 73 10.11 -6.65 -4.99
CA VAL A 73 8.72 -6.23 -5.22
C VAL A 73 8.50 -6.18 -6.72
N VAL A 74 7.50 -6.93 -7.21
CA VAL A 74 7.19 -7.04 -8.63
C VAL A 74 5.75 -6.62 -8.88
N ILE A 75 5.55 -5.73 -9.85
CA ILE A 75 4.22 -5.35 -10.32
C ILE A 75 3.88 -6.22 -11.53
N VAL A 76 2.82 -7.02 -11.39
CA VAL A 76 2.40 -7.98 -12.42
C VAL A 76 1.28 -7.36 -13.25
N GLY A 77 1.37 -7.51 -14.57
CA GLY A 77 0.39 -7.01 -15.51
C GLY A 77 0.94 -5.91 -16.40
N ASN A 78 0.07 -5.25 -17.16
CA ASN A 78 0.47 -4.15 -18.01
C ASN A 78 0.58 -2.86 -17.18
N THR A 79 1.80 -2.43 -16.91
CA THR A 79 2.09 -1.27 -16.08
C THR A 79 2.44 -0.01 -16.88
N ASP A 80 2.47 -0.07 -18.21
CA ASP A 80 2.93 1.04 -19.04
C ASP A 80 2.12 2.31 -18.79
N ARG A 81 0.80 2.20 -18.84
CA ARG A 81 -0.08 3.34 -18.58
C ARG A 81 0.00 3.80 -17.13
N LEU A 82 0.08 2.87 -16.19
CA LEU A 82 0.21 3.19 -14.78
C LEU A 82 1.49 4.00 -14.52
N ILE A 83 2.59 3.59 -15.10
CA ILE A 83 3.89 4.26 -14.96
C ILE A 83 3.82 5.65 -15.59
N GLU A 84 3.22 5.79 -16.77
CA GLU A 84 3.07 7.07 -17.45
C GLU A 84 2.23 8.05 -16.63
N ASP A 85 1.06 7.59 -16.14
CA ASP A 85 0.13 8.43 -15.37
C ASP A 85 0.65 8.77 -13.98
N ASN A 86 1.53 7.94 -13.41
CA ASN A 86 2.04 8.06 -12.05
C ASN A 86 3.57 8.02 -11.99
N LYS A 87 4.22 8.59 -12.98
CA LYS A 87 5.67 8.48 -13.16
C LYS A 87 6.45 8.91 -11.93
N GLU A 88 6.07 10.01 -11.31
CA GLU A 88 6.76 10.52 -10.11
C GLU A 88 6.64 9.54 -8.94
N PHE A 89 5.42 9.05 -8.69
CA PHE A 89 5.18 8.05 -7.64
C PHE A 89 5.98 6.78 -7.88
N TYR A 90 5.96 6.28 -9.10
CA TYR A 90 6.70 5.07 -9.47
C TYR A 90 8.21 5.25 -9.28
N THR A 91 8.73 6.40 -9.65
CA THR A 91 10.14 6.73 -9.47
C THR A 91 10.51 6.77 -8.00
N GLN A 92 9.69 7.39 -7.16
CA GLN A 92 9.91 7.42 -5.71
C GLN A 92 9.90 6.02 -5.11
N LEU A 93 8.93 5.19 -5.48
CA LEU A 93 8.83 3.81 -5.01
C LEU A 93 10.06 3.01 -5.40
N LYS A 94 10.48 3.14 -6.64
CA LYS A 94 11.64 2.45 -7.19
C LYS A 94 12.92 2.85 -6.44
N ASN A 95 13.10 4.14 -6.18
CA ASN A 95 14.27 4.65 -5.45
C ASN A 95 14.28 4.14 -4.01
N PHE A 96 13.11 4.15 -3.35
CA PHE A 96 12.97 3.69 -1.97
C PHE A 96 13.30 2.20 -1.84
N LEU A 97 12.78 1.38 -2.75
CA LEU A 97 12.97 -0.06 -2.74
C LEU A 97 14.28 -0.51 -3.41
N LYS A 98 14.96 0.38 -4.10
CA LYS A 98 16.20 0.10 -4.85
C LYS A 98 16.01 -1.00 -5.91
N ILE A 99 14.88 -0.96 -6.57
CA ILE A 99 14.52 -1.89 -7.64
C ILE A 99 15.07 -1.40 -8.98
#